data_f87c9a519f6b1201d2e882b475dab73b
#
_entry.id   f87c9a519f6b1201d2e882b475dab73b
#
_cell.length_a   1.000
_cell.length_b   1.000
_cell.length_c   1.000
_cell.angle_alpha   90.00
_cell.angle_beta   90.00
_cell.angle_gamma   90.00
#
_symmetry.space_group_name_H-M   'P 1'
#
loop_
_entity.id
_entity.type
_entity.pdbx_description
1 polymer ?
#
loop_
_entity_poly.entity_id
_entity_poly.type
_entity_poly.pdbx_seq_one_letter_code
_entity_poly.pdbx_strand_id
1 'polypeptide(L)'
;MALADLTTCDEVRAVLGVSDDEIEDRTILLPVYAYNLEAELRGVSATLISRCASVRAKAEAERSDNETWLLKMASIFATYVVAKNLTTSLPMFSPKEISDSKASIARFAQNPYADTIAAILKQYEVARGRVTDALAALETVNARRFNYVPNLMRAAGGTDPVTGS
;
A
#
# COMPACT_ATOMS: atom_id res chain seq x y z
N MET A 1 6.82 -7.10 8.79
CA MET A 1 7.19 -5.89 8.05
C MET A 1 6.71 -4.72 8.88
N ALA A 2 7.57 -3.74 9.22
CA ALA A 2 7.15 -2.58 10.00
C ALA A 2 6.33 -1.62 9.13
N LEU A 3 5.41 -0.84 9.74
CA LEU A 3 4.63 0.18 9.05
C LEU A 3 5.57 1.18 8.36
N ALA A 4 6.63 1.59 9.07
CA ALA A 4 7.68 2.49 8.56
C ALA A 4 8.43 1.97 7.31
N ASP A 5 8.29 0.69 6.99
CA ASP A 5 8.87 0.14 5.76
C ASP A 5 8.05 0.52 4.52
N LEU A 6 6.77 0.84 4.65
CA LEU A 6 5.88 1.08 3.50
C LEU A 6 5.35 2.51 3.43
N THR A 7 5.19 3.20 4.55
CA THR A 7 4.64 4.56 4.58
C THR A 7 5.25 5.36 5.73
N THR A 8 5.19 6.68 5.63
CA THR A 8 5.63 7.62 6.66
C THR A 8 4.45 8.26 7.37
N CYS A 9 4.67 8.76 8.59
CA CYS A 9 3.62 9.49 9.33
C CYS A 9 3.15 10.74 8.57
N ASP A 10 4.08 11.43 7.89
CA ASP A 10 3.76 12.63 7.11
C ASP A 10 2.89 12.32 5.89
N GLU A 11 3.15 11.20 5.18
CA GLU A 11 2.28 10.77 4.07
C GLU A 11 0.87 10.47 4.54
N VAL A 12 0.73 9.81 5.69
CA VAL A 12 -0.58 9.52 6.27
C VAL A 12 -1.32 10.80 6.65
N ARG A 13 -0.63 11.74 7.34
CA ARG A 13 -1.20 13.04 7.69
C ARG A 13 -1.60 13.86 6.46
N ALA A 14 -0.76 13.87 5.43
CA ALA A 14 -1.06 14.56 4.18
C ALA A 14 -2.35 14.04 3.51
N VAL A 15 -2.58 12.73 3.54
CA VAL A 15 -3.82 12.12 3.01
C VAL A 15 -5.04 12.49 3.87
N LEU A 16 -4.88 12.56 5.19
CA LEU A 16 -5.94 12.95 6.11
C LEU A 16 -6.24 14.46 6.11
N GLY A 17 -5.30 15.28 5.62
CA GLY A 17 -5.39 16.74 5.67
C GLY A 17 -5.24 17.31 7.08
N VAL A 18 -4.42 16.67 7.92
CA VAL A 18 -4.16 17.03 9.31
C VAL A 18 -2.69 17.35 9.54
N SER A 19 -2.39 18.10 10.60
CA SER A 19 -1.03 18.44 11.03
C SER A 19 -0.49 17.43 12.06
N ASP A 20 0.79 17.55 12.38
CA ASP A 20 1.46 16.77 13.43
C ASP A 20 0.94 17.11 14.83
N ASP A 21 0.50 18.35 15.05
CA ASP A 21 -0.16 18.77 16.31
C ASP A 21 -1.55 18.11 16.49
N GLU A 22 -2.23 17.76 15.39
CA GLU A 22 -3.56 17.12 15.43
C GLU A 22 -3.45 15.61 15.60
N ILE A 23 -2.51 14.96 14.90
CA ILE A 23 -2.23 13.53 15.03
C ILE A 23 -0.74 13.29 15.20
N GLU A 24 -0.33 13.02 16.43
CA GLU A 24 1.06 12.72 16.75
C GLU A 24 1.54 11.40 16.13
N ASP A 25 2.84 11.31 15.83
CA ASP A 25 3.48 10.10 15.30
C ASP A 25 3.18 8.84 16.14
N ARG A 26 3.21 8.99 17.48
CA ARG A 26 2.90 7.87 18.38
C ARG A 26 1.52 7.27 18.15
N THR A 27 0.55 8.07 17.70
CA THR A 27 -0.81 7.59 17.38
C THR A 27 -0.80 6.76 16.10
N ILE A 28 -0.13 7.23 15.06
CA ILE A 28 -0.01 6.53 13.77
C ILE A 28 0.79 5.24 13.92
N LEU A 29 1.81 5.24 14.77
CA LEU A 29 2.71 4.10 15.00
C LEU A 29 2.15 3.07 15.98
N LEU A 30 0.91 3.21 16.47
CA LEU A 30 0.28 2.19 17.32
C LEU A 30 0.27 0.83 16.60
N PRO A 31 0.59 -0.27 17.31
CA PRO A 31 0.68 -1.60 16.72
C PRO A 31 -0.58 -2.06 15.98
N VAL A 32 -1.75 -1.56 16.40
CA VAL A 32 -3.03 -1.90 15.76
C VAL A 32 -3.06 -1.53 14.27
N TYR A 33 -2.45 -0.39 13.89
CA TYR A 33 -2.41 0.04 12.49
C TYR A 33 -1.44 -0.83 11.67
N ALA A 34 -0.33 -1.26 12.26
CA ALA A 34 0.59 -2.20 11.64
C ALA A 34 -0.07 -3.58 11.39
N TYR A 35 -0.83 -4.08 12.37
CA TYR A 35 -1.57 -5.34 12.24
C TYR A 35 -2.69 -5.26 11.19
N ASN A 36 -3.45 -4.16 11.18
CA ASN A 36 -4.47 -3.93 10.16
C ASN A 36 -3.85 -3.82 8.77
N LEU A 37 -2.73 -3.12 8.63
CA LEU A 37 -2.00 -3.06 7.37
C LEU A 37 -1.54 -4.45 6.90
N GLU A 38 -0.98 -5.25 7.79
CA GLU A 38 -0.57 -6.62 7.46
C GLU A 38 -1.77 -7.48 7.02
N ALA A 39 -2.90 -7.37 7.68
CA ALA A 39 -4.12 -8.09 7.33
C ALA A 39 -4.64 -7.67 5.94
N GLU A 40 -4.65 -6.37 5.63
CA GLU A 40 -5.07 -5.85 4.32
C GLU A 40 -4.12 -6.27 3.20
N LEU A 41 -2.80 -6.23 3.43
CA LEU A 41 -1.81 -6.72 2.46
C LEU A 41 -1.97 -8.21 2.16
N ARG A 42 -2.21 -9.03 3.20
CA ARG A 42 -2.52 -10.46 3.04
C ARG A 42 -3.85 -10.70 2.33
N GLY A 43 -4.82 -9.80 2.52
CA GLY A 43 -6.11 -9.80 1.83
C GLY A 43 -5.99 -9.50 0.33
N VAL A 44 -4.94 -8.78 -0.10
CA VAL A 44 -4.62 -8.62 -1.53
C VAL A 44 -3.98 -9.90 -2.09
N SER A 45 -2.92 -10.38 -1.43
CA SER A 45 -2.26 -11.65 -1.76
C SER A 45 -1.43 -12.17 -0.58
N ALA A 46 -1.49 -13.49 -0.35
CA ALA A 46 -0.68 -14.14 0.67
C ALA A 46 0.84 -13.96 0.44
N THR A 47 1.26 -13.72 -0.80
CA THR A 47 2.68 -13.57 -1.19
C THR A 47 3.14 -12.11 -1.23
N LEU A 48 2.25 -11.13 -1.15
CA LEU A 48 2.59 -9.71 -1.35
C LEU A 48 3.67 -9.22 -0.38
N ILE A 49 3.53 -9.53 0.90
CA ILE A 49 4.49 -9.12 1.94
C ILE A 49 5.88 -9.69 1.66
N SER A 50 5.97 -10.99 1.37
CA SER A 50 7.24 -11.64 1.07
C SER A 50 7.86 -11.13 -0.22
N ARG A 51 7.06 -10.83 -1.23
CA ARG A 51 7.51 -10.20 -2.49
C ARG A 51 8.08 -8.80 -2.24
N CYS A 52 7.37 -7.94 -1.53
CA CYS A 52 7.87 -6.61 -1.18
C CYS A 52 9.18 -6.70 -0.38
N ALA A 53 9.29 -7.62 0.56
CA ALA A 53 10.51 -7.83 1.34
C ALA A 53 11.68 -8.29 0.46
N SER A 54 11.47 -9.25 -0.43
CA SER A 54 12.52 -9.75 -1.34
C SER A 54 12.98 -8.69 -2.34
N VAL A 55 12.07 -7.86 -2.86
CA VAL A 55 12.42 -6.76 -3.77
C VAL A 55 13.22 -5.68 -3.04
N ARG A 56 12.86 -5.36 -1.80
CA ARG A 56 13.61 -4.38 -0.99
C ARG A 56 15.02 -4.83 -0.66
N ALA A 57 15.23 -6.12 -0.45
CA ALA A 57 16.55 -6.68 -0.17
C ALA A 57 17.52 -6.52 -1.35
N LYS A 58 17.02 -6.26 -2.57
CA LYS A 58 17.84 -5.94 -3.74
C LYS A 58 18.32 -4.51 -3.70
N ALA A 59 19.55 -4.26 -4.18
CA ALA A 59 20.01 -2.91 -4.45
C ALA A 59 19.09 -2.22 -5.46
N GLU A 60 18.91 -0.91 -5.35
CA GLU A 60 17.96 -0.16 -6.19
C GLU A 60 18.27 -0.32 -7.70
N ALA A 61 19.55 -0.32 -8.06
CA ALA A 61 20.02 -0.51 -9.43
C ALA A 61 19.77 -1.92 -10.00
N GLU A 62 19.48 -2.90 -9.15
CA GLU A 62 19.21 -4.29 -9.53
C GLU A 62 17.71 -4.60 -9.63
N ARG A 63 16.85 -3.64 -9.24
CA ARG A 63 15.41 -3.79 -9.30
C ARG A 63 14.93 -3.54 -10.72
N SER A 64 14.08 -4.42 -11.22
CA SER A 64 13.36 -4.18 -12.46
C SER A 64 12.31 -3.07 -12.29
N ASP A 65 11.84 -2.50 -13.41
CA ASP A 65 10.78 -1.49 -13.40
C ASP A 65 9.51 -1.99 -12.71
N ASN A 66 9.12 -3.26 -12.96
CA ASN A 66 7.95 -3.87 -12.33
C ASN A 66 8.13 -4.07 -10.81
N GLU A 67 9.34 -4.39 -10.36
CA GLU A 67 9.65 -4.50 -8.93
C GLU A 67 9.60 -3.14 -8.24
N THR A 68 10.16 -2.12 -8.88
CA THR A 68 10.10 -0.73 -8.39
C THR A 68 8.65 -0.24 -8.36
N TRP A 69 7.87 -0.56 -9.40
CA TRP A 69 6.46 -0.23 -9.48
C TRP A 69 5.65 -0.90 -8.38
N LEU A 70 5.88 -2.18 -8.12
CA LEU A 70 5.23 -2.91 -7.01
C LEU A 70 5.48 -2.23 -5.67
N LEU A 71 6.72 -1.84 -5.36
CA LEU A 71 7.04 -1.16 -4.09
C LEU A 71 6.32 0.19 -3.97
N LYS A 72 6.26 0.97 -5.05
CA LYS A 72 5.54 2.25 -5.07
C LYS A 72 4.04 2.07 -4.84
N MET A 73 3.42 1.09 -5.51
CA MET A 73 1.99 0.81 -5.34
C MET A 73 1.68 0.26 -3.95
N ALA A 74 2.54 -0.58 -3.39
CA ALA A 74 2.41 -1.08 -2.03
C ALA A 74 2.55 0.04 -0.99
N SER A 75 3.43 1.03 -1.20
CA SER A 75 3.56 2.21 -0.35
C SER A 75 2.28 3.05 -0.38
N ILE A 76 1.79 3.41 -1.55
CA ILE A 76 0.54 4.17 -1.70
C ILE A 76 -0.63 3.44 -1.03
N PHE A 77 -0.75 2.13 -1.25
CA PHE A 77 -1.82 1.33 -0.63
C PHE A 77 -1.70 1.34 0.89
N ALA A 78 -0.49 1.17 1.44
CA ALA A 78 -0.24 1.21 2.88
C ALA A 78 -0.67 2.56 3.50
N THR A 79 -0.34 3.67 2.85
CA THR A 79 -0.75 5.02 3.29
C THR A 79 -2.27 5.12 3.39
N TYR A 80 -3.01 4.68 2.35
CA TYR A 80 -4.47 4.73 2.37
C TYR A 80 -5.10 3.73 3.34
N VAL A 81 -4.51 2.58 3.61
CA VAL A 81 -4.96 1.63 4.65
C VAL A 81 -4.90 2.28 6.03
N VAL A 82 -3.76 2.91 6.36
CA VAL A 82 -3.59 3.57 7.67
C VAL A 82 -4.51 4.78 7.78
N ALA A 83 -4.57 5.61 6.74
CA ALA A 83 -5.46 6.76 6.69
C ALA A 83 -6.94 6.34 6.88
N LYS A 84 -7.41 5.31 6.17
CA LYS A 84 -8.75 4.73 6.32
C LYS A 84 -9.05 4.33 7.77
N ASN A 85 -8.10 3.68 8.43
CA ASN A 85 -8.29 3.26 9.82
C ASN A 85 -8.34 4.45 10.81
N LEU A 86 -7.66 5.55 10.48
CA LEU A 86 -7.66 6.77 11.27
C LEU A 86 -8.90 7.66 11.03
N THR A 87 -9.66 7.44 9.95
CA THR A 87 -10.83 8.28 9.64
C THR A 87 -11.89 8.29 10.74
N THR A 88 -12.01 7.21 11.51
CA THR A 88 -12.93 7.12 12.65
C THR A 88 -12.54 8.05 13.79
N SER A 89 -11.27 8.46 13.86
CA SER A 89 -10.75 9.38 14.88
C SER A 89 -10.82 10.84 14.48
N LEU A 90 -10.99 11.16 13.17
CA LEU A 90 -11.02 12.54 12.67
C LEU A 90 -12.05 13.45 13.36
N PRO A 91 -13.29 13.01 13.64
CA PRO A 91 -14.27 13.84 14.34
C PRO A 91 -13.85 14.26 15.74
N MET A 92 -12.91 13.54 16.36
CA MET A 92 -12.41 13.86 17.72
C MET A 92 -11.46 15.06 17.73
N PHE A 93 -10.82 15.34 16.59
CA PHE A 93 -9.85 16.42 16.44
C PHE A 93 -10.49 17.73 15.93
N SER A 94 -11.77 17.67 15.53
CA SER A 94 -12.51 18.85 15.10
C SER A 94 -13.00 19.66 16.31
N PRO A 95 -12.62 20.93 16.46
CA PRO A 95 -13.26 21.78 17.45
C PRO A 95 -14.74 21.92 17.10
N LYS A 96 -15.62 21.40 17.97
CA LYS A 96 -17.08 21.43 17.77
C LYS A 96 -17.61 22.86 17.71
N GLU A 97 -17.00 23.75 18.44
CA GLU A 97 -17.40 25.16 18.51
C GLU A 97 -16.26 25.98 19.12
N ILE A 98 -15.87 27.04 18.44
CA ILE A 98 -15.06 28.11 19.07
C ILE A 98 -16.04 29.24 19.36
N SER A 99 -16.49 29.31 20.60
CA SER A 99 -17.30 30.42 21.08
C SER A 99 -16.42 31.43 21.83
N ASP A 100 -16.19 32.57 21.21
CA ASP A 100 -15.72 33.73 21.91
C ASP A 100 -16.96 34.61 22.24
N SER A 101 -16.93 35.30 23.37
CA SER A 101 -18.08 36.08 23.91
C SER A 101 -18.68 37.10 22.92
N LYS A 102 -18.07 37.29 21.77
CA LYS A 102 -18.50 38.25 20.71
C LYS A 102 -18.75 37.62 19.33
N ALA A 103 -18.35 36.38 19.10
CA ALA A 103 -18.61 35.68 17.85
C ALA A 103 -18.62 34.16 18.07
N SER A 104 -19.72 33.52 17.66
CA SER A 104 -19.83 32.06 17.57
C SER A 104 -19.52 31.65 16.12
N ILE A 105 -18.41 30.99 15.91
CA ILE A 105 -18.09 30.37 14.60
C ILE A 105 -18.38 28.89 14.71
N ALA A 106 -19.60 28.50 14.31
CA ALA A 106 -19.92 27.12 14.05
C ALA A 106 -19.19 26.68 12.77
N ARG A 107 -18.00 26.09 12.91
CA ARG A 107 -17.15 25.75 11.77
C ARG A 107 -17.73 24.60 10.94
N PHE A 108 -18.62 23.79 11.50
CA PHE A 108 -19.16 22.62 10.81
C PHE A 108 -20.56 22.26 11.30
N ALA A 109 -21.58 22.66 10.54
CA ALA A 109 -22.96 22.33 10.85
C ALA A 109 -23.33 20.88 10.54
N GLN A 110 -22.60 20.17 9.67
CA GLN A 110 -22.87 18.76 9.28
C GLN A 110 -21.55 18.09 8.87
N ASN A 111 -21.20 17.02 9.55
CA ASN A 111 -20.12 16.04 9.32
C ASN A 111 -19.00 16.52 8.35
N PRO A 112 -18.07 17.38 8.80
CA PRO A 112 -17.13 18.11 7.92
C PRO A 112 -16.17 17.19 7.16
N TYR A 113 -16.02 15.96 7.65
CA TYR A 113 -15.11 14.97 7.09
C TYR A 113 -15.78 13.95 6.18
N ALA A 114 -17.12 14.03 5.94
CA ALA A 114 -17.81 13.04 5.13
C ALA A 114 -17.23 12.92 3.72
N ASP A 115 -16.95 14.05 3.08
CA ASP A 115 -16.37 14.09 1.74
C ASP A 115 -14.91 13.60 1.74
N THR A 116 -14.13 13.97 2.76
CA THR A 116 -12.75 13.51 2.93
C THR A 116 -12.71 12.01 3.16
N ILE A 117 -13.56 11.48 4.03
CA ILE A 117 -13.67 10.04 4.30
C ILE A 117 -14.07 9.31 3.01
N ALA A 118 -15.06 9.80 2.28
CA ALA A 118 -15.49 9.20 1.02
C ALA A 118 -14.37 9.20 -0.03
N ALA A 119 -13.60 10.30 -0.11
CA ALA A 119 -12.44 10.39 -0.99
C ALA A 119 -11.35 9.39 -0.61
N ILE A 120 -11.03 9.25 0.68
CA ILE A 120 -10.03 8.29 1.19
C ILE A 120 -10.47 6.85 0.87
N LEU A 121 -11.74 6.49 1.11
CA LEU A 121 -12.26 5.16 0.80
C LEU A 121 -12.19 4.85 -0.69
N LYS A 122 -12.54 5.82 -1.54
CA LYS A 122 -12.42 5.67 -3.01
C LYS A 122 -10.96 5.45 -3.43
N GLN A 123 -10.04 6.23 -2.89
CA GLN A 123 -8.61 6.10 -3.22
C GLN A 123 -8.01 4.81 -2.66
N TYR A 124 -8.45 4.33 -1.50
CA TYR A 124 -8.09 3.02 -0.98
C TYR A 124 -8.45 1.90 -1.97
N GLU A 125 -9.66 1.88 -2.52
CA GLU A 125 -10.06 0.86 -3.51
C GLU A 125 -9.23 0.96 -4.81
N VAL A 126 -8.95 2.17 -5.28
CA VAL A 126 -8.08 2.39 -6.44
C VAL A 126 -6.65 1.90 -6.16
N ALA A 127 -6.10 2.20 -4.99
CA ALA A 127 -4.76 1.77 -4.61
C ALA A 127 -4.68 0.24 -4.47
N ARG A 128 -5.73 -0.40 -3.93
CA ARG A 128 -5.86 -1.85 -3.86
C ARG A 128 -5.81 -2.50 -5.24
N GLY A 129 -6.56 -1.97 -6.20
CA GLY A 129 -6.52 -2.44 -7.60
C GLY A 129 -5.12 -2.32 -8.20
N ARG A 130 -4.48 -1.16 -8.05
CA ARG A 130 -3.14 -0.91 -8.59
C ARG A 130 -2.06 -1.85 -8.03
N VAL A 131 -2.11 -2.17 -6.73
CA VAL A 131 -1.16 -3.10 -6.14
C VAL A 131 -1.39 -4.53 -6.63
N THR A 132 -2.66 -4.91 -6.85
CA THR A 132 -3.02 -6.21 -7.45
C THR A 132 -2.47 -6.31 -8.87
N ASP A 133 -2.66 -5.28 -9.70
CA ASP A 133 -2.15 -5.24 -11.08
C ASP A 133 -0.62 -5.28 -11.13
N ALA A 134 0.05 -4.53 -10.23
CA ALA A 134 1.51 -4.52 -10.13
C ALA A 134 2.07 -5.91 -9.76
N LEU A 135 1.40 -6.63 -8.85
CA LEU A 135 1.77 -7.99 -8.47
C LEU A 135 1.57 -8.97 -9.63
N ALA A 136 0.45 -8.89 -10.34
CA ALA A 136 0.17 -9.72 -11.51
C ALA A 136 1.18 -9.48 -12.64
N ALA A 137 1.58 -8.22 -12.88
CA ALA A 137 2.61 -7.89 -13.86
C ALA A 137 3.97 -8.53 -13.52
N LEU A 138 4.32 -8.62 -12.23
CA LEU A 138 5.55 -9.27 -11.79
C LEU A 138 5.49 -10.79 -11.97
N GLU A 139 4.34 -11.42 -11.71
CA GLU A 139 4.14 -12.87 -11.84
C GLU A 139 4.16 -13.30 -13.31
N THR A 140 3.56 -12.55 -14.23
CA THR A 140 3.58 -12.85 -15.65
C THR A 140 4.98 -12.83 -16.26
N VAL A 141 5.86 -11.94 -15.82
CA VAL A 141 7.26 -11.90 -16.25
C VAL A 141 8.01 -13.15 -15.77
N ASN A 142 7.77 -13.58 -14.54
CA ASN A 142 8.40 -14.78 -14.00
C ASN A 142 7.91 -16.05 -14.71
N ALA A 143 6.62 -16.18 -15.00
CA ALA A 143 6.07 -17.30 -15.74
C ALA A 143 6.68 -17.42 -17.16
N ARG A 144 6.92 -16.31 -17.85
CA ARG A 144 7.57 -16.32 -19.17
C ARG A 144 9.03 -16.76 -19.10
N ARG A 145 9.76 -16.49 -18.03
CA ARG A 145 11.14 -16.95 -17.83
C ARG A 145 11.21 -18.47 -17.65
N PHE A 146 10.26 -19.06 -16.93
CA PHE A 146 10.21 -20.52 -16.74
C PHE A 146 9.83 -21.30 -18.01
N ASN A 147 9.00 -20.73 -18.88
CA ASN A 147 8.60 -21.36 -20.14
C ASN A 147 9.68 -21.32 -21.24
N TYR A 148 10.76 -20.56 -21.05
CA TYR A 148 11.85 -20.47 -22.02
C TYR A 148 12.92 -21.57 -21.86
N VAL A 149 13.01 -22.21 -20.70
CA VAL A 149 14.00 -23.25 -20.39
C VAL A 149 13.79 -24.57 -21.19
N PRO A 150 12.56 -25.06 -21.40
CA PRO A 150 12.33 -26.29 -22.17
C PRO A 150 12.70 -26.18 -23.65
N ASN A 151 12.58 -25.00 -24.24
CA ASN A 151 12.90 -24.79 -25.65
C ASN A 151 14.41 -24.70 -25.93
N LEU A 152 15.24 -24.30 -24.96
CA LEU A 152 16.70 -24.32 -25.11
C LEU A 152 17.27 -25.73 -25.14
N MET A 153 16.70 -26.69 -24.41
CA MET A 153 17.11 -28.07 -24.44
C MET A 153 16.71 -28.78 -25.75
N ARG A 154 15.62 -28.33 -26.39
CA ARG A 154 15.17 -28.87 -27.68
C ARG A 154 16.00 -28.38 -28.87
N ALA A 155 16.57 -27.18 -28.78
CA ALA A 155 17.44 -26.58 -29.80
C ALA A 155 18.89 -27.12 -29.77
N ALA A 156 19.30 -27.79 -28.72
CA ALA A 156 20.65 -28.33 -28.56
C ALA A 156 20.85 -29.75 -29.13
N GLY A 157 19.92 -30.28 -29.94
CA GLY A 157 20.10 -31.53 -30.71
C GLY A 157 20.39 -32.77 -29.86
N GLY A 158 19.95 -32.80 -28.61
CA GLY A 158 20.10 -33.96 -27.77
C GLY A 158 19.16 -35.09 -28.23
N THR A 159 19.74 -36.20 -28.66
CA THR A 159 19.06 -37.48 -28.93
C THR A 159 18.28 -37.88 -27.67
N ASP A 160 16.99 -38.19 -27.81
CA ASP A 160 16.15 -38.67 -26.71
C ASP A 160 16.78 -39.97 -26.14
N PRO A 161 17.18 -40.02 -24.87
CA PRO A 161 17.84 -41.18 -24.29
C PRO A 161 16.91 -42.40 -24.17
N VAL A 162 15.61 -42.24 -24.42
CA VAL A 162 14.61 -43.31 -24.30
C VAL A 162 14.30 -43.95 -25.68
N THR A 163 14.32 -43.15 -26.75
CA THR A 163 13.95 -43.62 -28.09
C THR A 163 15.12 -43.76 -29.05
N GLY A 164 16.31 -43.22 -28.74
CA GLY A 164 17.51 -43.39 -29.57
C GLY A 164 17.42 -42.74 -30.97
N SER A 165 16.43 -41.85 -31.18
CA SER A 165 16.19 -41.18 -32.48
C SER A 165 16.40 -39.65 -32.36
#